data_39466e1d6ef4253f55048ad90a231b3a
#
_entry.id   39466e1d6ef4253f55048ad90a231b3a
#
_cell.length_a   1.000
_cell.length_b   1.000
_cell.length_c   1.000
_cell.angle_alpha   90.00
_cell.angle_beta   90.00
_cell.angle_gamma   90.00
#
_symmetry.space_group_name_H-M   'P 1'
#
loop_
_entity.id
_entity.type
_entity.pdbx_description
1 polymer ?
#
loop_
_entity_poly.entity_id
_entity_poly.type
_entity_poly.pdbx_seq_one_letter_code
_entity_poly.pdbx_strand_id
1 'polypeptide(L)'
;MPEVVFQTPRLLGRRLEPGDHAAMLAVYGDAEGMRFVGDGRPLTAEECERWIVVTADNYRQRGYGMFALVERESGAVVGFCGLVHPRQQVEAELKYAFLPSAWGRGLATEAAAALLGYARAGLGLASVMATVDPEHVASQRVLAKAGMARGALRDNDDGSRTQLFHWRA
;
A
#
# COMPACT_ATOMS: atom_id res chain seq x y z
N MET A 1 -15.90 11.28 11.71
CA MET A 1 -15.45 9.88 11.60
C MET A 1 -14.82 9.65 10.24
N PRO A 2 -13.64 9.05 10.18
CA PRO A 2 -13.04 8.70 8.89
C PRO A 2 -13.88 7.64 8.20
N GLU A 3 -13.93 7.74 6.89
CA GLU A 3 -14.72 6.81 6.08
C GLU A 3 -14.02 5.45 5.98
N VAL A 4 -14.72 4.40 6.42
CA VAL A 4 -14.27 3.01 6.29
C VAL A 4 -14.59 2.55 4.87
N VAL A 5 -13.58 2.07 4.15
CA VAL A 5 -13.74 1.64 2.75
C VAL A 5 -13.79 0.13 2.60
N PHE A 6 -13.15 -0.61 3.48
CA PHE A 6 -13.25 -2.07 3.53
C PHE A 6 -12.96 -2.61 4.93
N GLN A 7 -13.39 -3.84 5.18
CA GLN A 7 -13.17 -4.53 6.44
C GLN A 7 -12.70 -5.96 6.18
N THR A 8 -11.84 -6.44 7.08
CA THR A 8 -11.40 -7.83 7.10
C THR A 8 -11.59 -8.38 8.52
N PRO A 9 -11.35 -9.67 8.78
CA PRO A 9 -11.46 -10.19 10.14
C PRO A 9 -10.59 -9.45 11.17
N ARG A 10 -9.43 -8.93 10.78
CA ARG A 10 -8.50 -8.27 11.71
C ARG A 10 -8.27 -6.80 11.45
N LEU A 11 -8.67 -6.27 10.28
CA LEU A 11 -8.33 -4.91 9.87
C LEU A 11 -9.55 -4.12 9.40
N LEU A 12 -9.48 -2.80 9.59
CA LEU A 12 -10.34 -1.82 8.94
C LEU A 12 -9.49 -0.97 8.03
N GLY A 13 -9.88 -0.83 6.76
CA GLY A 13 -9.27 0.13 5.85
C GLY A 13 -10.11 1.39 5.82
N ARG A 14 -9.52 2.54 6.13
CA ARG A 14 -10.21 3.82 6.16
C ARG A 14 -9.42 4.92 5.48
N ARG A 15 -10.10 5.99 5.12
CA ARG A 15 -9.42 7.17 4.56
C ARG A 15 -8.46 7.77 5.60
N LEU A 16 -7.38 8.36 5.11
CA LEU A 16 -6.42 9.07 5.96
C LEU A 16 -7.04 10.36 6.53
N GLU A 17 -6.58 10.73 7.71
CA GLU A 17 -6.89 11.99 8.38
C GLU A 17 -5.60 12.74 8.68
N PRO A 18 -5.65 14.07 8.92
CA PRO A 18 -4.44 14.81 9.28
C PRO A 18 -3.70 14.25 10.49
N GLY A 19 -4.42 13.66 11.45
CA GLY A 19 -3.84 13.04 12.64
C GLY A 19 -3.03 11.77 12.38
N ASP A 20 -3.07 11.23 11.17
CA ASP A 20 -2.35 9.99 10.83
C ASP A 20 -0.86 10.20 10.59
N HIS A 21 -0.36 11.44 10.59
CA HIS A 21 1.05 11.73 10.30
C HIS A 21 2.01 11.02 11.24
N ALA A 22 1.65 10.89 12.52
CA ALA A 22 2.50 10.19 13.49
C ALA A 22 2.58 8.69 13.20
N ALA A 23 1.46 8.05 12.85
CA ALA A 23 1.43 6.65 12.46
C ALA A 23 2.19 6.42 11.16
N MET A 24 2.05 7.34 10.20
CA MET A 24 2.82 7.28 8.96
C MET A 24 4.33 7.36 9.21
N LEU A 25 4.75 8.25 10.10
CA LEU A 25 6.16 8.36 10.44
C LEU A 25 6.67 7.08 11.12
N ALA A 26 5.86 6.45 11.95
CA ALA A 26 6.24 5.18 12.58
C ALA A 26 6.44 4.06 11.56
N VAL A 27 5.65 4.03 10.49
CA VAL A 27 5.76 3.02 9.42
C VAL A 27 6.87 3.40 8.42
N TYR A 28 6.78 4.59 7.83
CA TYR A 28 7.65 5.03 6.73
C TYR A 28 8.94 5.68 7.19
N GLY A 29 9.04 6.06 8.46
CA GLY A 29 10.27 6.58 9.06
C GLY A 29 11.20 5.50 9.57
N ASP A 30 10.81 4.24 9.49
CA ASP A 30 11.63 3.11 9.94
C ASP A 30 12.57 2.65 8.82
N ALA A 31 13.88 2.68 9.09
CA ALA A 31 14.90 2.36 8.08
C ALA A 31 14.78 0.92 7.57
N GLU A 32 14.50 -0.04 8.46
CA GLU A 32 14.35 -1.43 8.08
C GLU A 32 13.08 -1.63 7.24
N GLY A 33 11.98 -0.99 7.63
CA GLY A 33 10.71 -1.07 6.90
C GLY A 33 10.81 -0.48 5.50
N MET A 34 11.67 0.52 5.31
CA MET A 34 11.83 1.20 4.02
C MET A 34 12.92 0.59 3.13
N ARG A 35 13.60 -0.45 3.59
CA ARG A 35 14.74 -1.06 2.86
C ARG A 35 14.43 -1.38 1.40
N PHE A 36 13.23 -1.87 1.10
CA PHE A 36 12.82 -2.23 -0.26
C PHE A 36 11.76 -1.29 -0.83
N VAL A 37 11.52 -0.13 -0.21
CA VAL A 37 10.48 0.82 -0.63
C VAL A 37 11.12 2.06 -1.25
N GLY A 38 10.73 2.40 -2.46
CA GLY A 38 11.26 3.55 -3.19
C GLY A 38 12.78 3.49 -3.29
N ASP A 39 13.46 4.55 -2.84
CA ASP A 39 14.93 4.63 -2.81
C ASP A 39 15.55 4.01 -1.54
N GLY A 40 14.73 3.36 -0.71
CA GLY A 40 15.16 2.75 0.55
C GLY A 40 15.37 3.73 1.69
N ARG A 41 15.08 5.02 1.48
CA ARG A 41 15.27 6.07 2.47
C ARG A 41 14.01 6.27 3.32
N PRO A 42 14.13 6.35 4.65
CA PRO A 42 12.97 6.68 5.50
C PRO A 42 12.39 8.05 5.16
N LEU A 43 11.08 8.19 5.32
CA LEU A 43 10.41 9.48 5.15
C LEU A 43 10.61 10.35 6.40
N THR A 44 10.68 11.66 6.19
CA THR A 44 10.67 12.64 7.29
C THR A 44 9.25 12.94 7.73
N ALA A 45 9.09 13.58 8.89
CA ALA A 45 7.78 14.03 9.39
C ALA A 45 7.10 14.96 8.39
N GLU A 46 7.85 15.88 7.77
CA GLU A 46 7.32 16.82 6.77
C GLU A 46 6.84 16.09 5.52
N GLU A 47 7.58 15.07 5.08
CA GLU A 47 7.17 14.25 3.95
C GLU A 47 5.88 13.48 4.24
N CYS A 48 5.73 12.96 5.45
CA CYS A 48 4.49 12.29 5.86
C CYS A 48 3.30 13.23 5.83
N GLU A 49 3.45 14.46 6.35
CA GLU A 49 2.39 15.47 6.29
C GLU A 49 2.01 15.81 4.85
N ARG A 50 3.00 15.94 3.98
CA ARG A 50 2.78 16.22 2.56
C ARG A 50 2.02 15.08 1.88
N TRP A 51 2.34 13.83 2.19
CA TRP A 51 1.66 12.68 1.63
C TRP A 51 0.19 12.59 2.04
N ILE A 52 -0.16 13.05 3.23
CA ILE A 52 -1.56 13.13 3.65
C ILE A 52 -2.33 14.11 2.77
N VAL A 53 -1.74 15.27 2.47
CA VAL A 53 -2.36 16.27 1.58
C VAL A 53 -2.52 15.70 0.16
N VAL A 54 -1.48 15.06 -0.37
CA VAL A 54 -1.51 14.42 -1.69
C VAL A 54 -2.61 13.35 -1.74
N THR A 55 -2.73 12.55 -0.69
CA THR A 55 -3.74 11.49 -0.62
C THR A 55 -5.15 12.07 -0.58
N ALA A 56 -5.37 13.15 0.18
CA ALA A 56 -6.67 13.83 0.19
C ALA A 56 -7.06 14.32 -1.21
N ASP A 57 -6.09 14.81 -1.96
CA ASP A 57 -6.30 15.24 -3.34
C ASP A 57 -6.63 14.04 -4.25
N ASN A 58 -5.94 12.91 -4.07
CA ASN A 58 -6.24 11.68 -4.81
C ASN A 58 -7.67 11.21 -4.57
N TYR A 59 -8.17 11.30 -3.34
CA TYR A 59 -9.58 10.96 -3.05
C TYR A 59 -10.54 11.85 -3.83
N ARG A 60 -10.25 13.15 -3.93
CA ARG A 60 -11.10 14.09 -4.69
C ARG A 60 -11.07 13.81 -6.18
N GLN A 61 -9.90 13.47 -6.73
CA GLN A 61 -9.74 13.28 -8.17
C GLN A 61 -10.13 11.89 -8.63
N ARG A 62 -9.84 10.85 -7.84
CA ARG A 62 -9.99 9.45 -8.27
C ARG A 62 -10.98 8.65 -7.43
N GLY A 63 -11.32 9.13 -6.24
CA GLY A 63 -12.15 8.39 -5.29
C GLY A 63 -11.36 7.38 -4.47
N TYR A 64 -10.06 7.27 -4.65
CA TYR A 64 -9.19 6.36 -3.89
C TYR A 64 -7.77 6.91 -3.79
N GLY A 65 -6.97 6.30 -2.95
CA GLY A 65 -5.58 6.61 -2.70
C GLY A 65 -5.04 5.63 -1.66
N MET A 66 -4.13 6.10 -0.81
CA MET A 66 -3.67 5.30 0.32
C MET A 66 -4.70 5.34 1.44
N PHE A 67 -4.84 4.21 2.13
CA PHE A 67 -5.77 4.06 3.25
C PHE A 67 -4.99 3.64 4.50
N ALA A 68 -5.47 4.07 5.67
CA ALA A 68 -4.93 3.62 6.94
C ALA A 68 -5.54 2.26 7.30
N LEU A 69 -4.72 1.37 7.81
CA LEU A 69 -5.13 0.05 8.27
C LEU A 69 -5.15 0.04 9.80
N VAL A 70 -6.35 -0.08 10.35
CA VAL A 70 -6.57 -0.10 11.79
C VAL A 70 -6.75 -1.56 12.21
N GLU A 71 -5.93 -2.00 13.16
CA GLU A 71 -6.12 -3.33 13.75
C GLU A 71 -7.36 -3.28 14.65
N ARG A 72 -8.32 -4.16 14.37
CA ARG A 72 -9.62 -4.12 15.03
C ARG A 72 -9.54 -4.41 16.53
N GLU A 73 -8.63 -5.30 16.91
CA GLU A 73 -8.45 -5.68 18.31
C GLU A 73 -7.92 -4.53 19.18
N SER A 74 -6.91 -3.82 18.69
CA SER A 74 -6.24 -2.76 19.46
C SER A 74 -6.76 -1.36 19.15
N GLY A 75 -7.40 -1.16 18.01
CA GLY A 75 -7.77 0.17 17.53
C GLY A 75 -6.61 1.00 17.02
N ALA A 76 -5.41 0.42 16.92
CA ALA A 76 -4.21 1.13 16.48
C ALA A 76 -4.03 1.05 14.96
N VAL A 77 -3.48 2.10 14.37
CA VAL A 77 -3.03 2.08 12.97
C VAL A 77 -1.74 1.28 12.91
N VAL A 78 -1.76 0.16 12.18
CA VAL A 78 -0.63 -0.76 12.07
C VAL A 78 0.04 -0.72 10.70
N GLY A 79 -0.57 -0.06 9.74
CA GLY A 79 -0.02 0.03 8.40
C GLY A 79 -0.87 0.87 7.48
N PHE A 80 -0.47 0.89 6.21
CA PHE A 80 -1.16 1.60 5.16
C PHE A 80 -1.18 0.74 3.91
N CYS A 81 -2.26 0.82 3.13
CA CYS A 81 -2.32 0.20 1.82
C CYS A 81 -3.18 1.06 0.91
N GLY A 82 -3.00 0.95 -0.37
CA GLY A 82 -3.81 1.72 -1.29
C GLY A 82 -3.47 1.49 -2.74
N LEU A 83 -4.13 2.29 -3.56
CA LEU A 83 -3.98 2.29 -5.01
C LEU A 83 -3.54 3.69 -5.41
N VAL A 84 -2.42 3.77 -6.11
CA VAL A 84 -1.83 5.03 -6.53
C VAL A 84 -1.45 4.98 -8.00
N HIS A 85 -1.15 6.13 -8.58
CA HIS A 85 -0.72 6.25 -9.96
C HIS A 85 0.62 7.00 -10.02
N PRO A 86 1.75 6.34 -9.67
CA PRO A 86 3.04 6.99 -9.67
C PRO A 86 3.35 7.61 -11.04
N ARG A 87 3.80 8.86 -11.05
CA ARG A 87 4.14 9.58 -12.29
C ARG A 87 3.02 9.59 -13.31
N GLN A 88 1.76 9.68 -12.84
CA GLN A 88 0.57 9.69 -13.71
C GLN A 88 0.37 8.38 -14.50
N GLN A 89 0.93 7.28 -14.02
CA GLN A 89 0.76 5.95 -14.62
C GLN A 89 -0.72 5.64 -14.83
N VAL A 90 -1.07 5.08 -15.98
CA VAL A 90 -2.47 4.81 -16.33
C VAL A 90 -3.09 3.74 -15.42
N GLU A 91 -2.38 2.64 -15.21
CA GLU A 91 -2.86 1.55 -14.37
C GLU A 91 -2.62 1.84 -12.89
N ALA A 92 -3.62 1.56 -12.05
CA ALA A 92 -3.49 1.71 -10.60
C ALA A 92 -2.46 0.72 -10.07
N GLU A 93 -1.62 1.19 -9.15
CA GLU A 93 -0.59 0.37 -8.52
C GLU A 93 -0.92 0.17 -7.04
N LEU A 94 -0.97 -1.09 -6.62
CA LEU A 94 -1.19 -1.48 -5.23
C LEU A 94 0.11 -1.29 -4.45
N LYS A 95 0.01 -0.60 -3.30
CA LYS A 95 1.12 -0.40 -2.37
C LYS A 95 0.67 -0.69 -0.96
N TYR A 96 1.60 -1.14 -0.12
CA TYR A 96 1.35 -1.31 1.31
C TYR A 96 2.66 -1.20 2.09
N ALA A 97 2.53 -0.84 3.36
CA ALA A 97 3.62 -0.87 4.33
C ALA A 97 3.04 -1.05 5.73
N PHE A 98 3.74 -1.78 6.58
CA PHE A 98 3.29 -2.08 7.95
C PHE A 98 4.38 -1.76 8.96
N LEU A 99 3.98 -1.47 10.18
CA LEU A 99 4.89 -1.43 11.32
C LEU A 99 5.65 -2.76 11.42
N PRO A 100 6.95 -2.74 11.77
CA PRO A 100 7.70 -3.99 11.96
C PRO A 100 7.02 -4.96 12.94
N SER A 101 6.38 -4.45 13.98
CA SER A 101 5.66 -5.27 14.96
C SER A 101 4.45 -6.02 14.37
N ALA A 102 3.97 -5.59 13.20
CA ALA A 102 2.85 -6.22 12.51
C ALA A 102 3.30 -7.26 11.47
N TRP A 103 4.60 -7.37 11.22
CA TRP A 103 5.13 -8.32 10.23
C TRP A 103 4.97 -9.77 10.69
N GLY A 104 4.93 -10.69 9.72
CA GLY A 104 4.90 -12.13 9.99
C GLY A 104 3.56 -12.64 10.53
N ARG A 105 2.51 -11.84 10.47
CA ARG A 105 1.18 -12.20 10.97
C ARG A 105 0.13 -12.42 9.87
N GLY A 106 0.53 -12.31 8.60
CA GLY A 106 -0.37 -12.46 7.48
C GLY A 106 -1.25 -11.24 7.19
N LEU A 107 -1.03 -10.11 7.88
CA LEU A 107 -1.85 -8.90 7.72
C LEU A 107 -1.70 -8.27 6.34
N ALA A 108 -0.50 -8.28 5.77
CA ALA A 108 -0.27 -7.72 4.44
C ALA A 108 -1.05 -8.48 3.37
N THR A 109 -1.08 -9.80 3.43
CA THR A 109 -1.87 -10.63 2.51
C THR A 109 -3.37 -10.34 2.68
N GLU A 110 -3.82 -10.27 3.92
CA GLU A 110 -5.23 -9.98 4.23
C GLU A 110 -5.65 -8.61 3.69
N ALA A 111 -4.82 -7.59 3.89
CA ALA A 111 -5.08 -6.23 3.42
C ALA A 111 -5.05 -6.15 1.89
N ALA A 112 -4.04 -6.74 1.26
CA ALA A 112 -3.91 -6.71 -0.20
C ALA A 112 -5.09 -7.41 -0.89
N ALA A 113 -5.50 -8.58 -0.38
CA ALA A 113 -6.65 -9.30 -0.93
C ALA A 113 -7.94 -8.48 -0.80
N ALA A 114 -8.16 -7.85 0.36
CA ALA A 114 -9.33 -7.01 0.59
C ALA A 114 -9.33 -5.77 -0.31
N LEU A 115 -8.16 -5.16 -0.50
CA LEU A 115 -8.01 -4.01 -1.38
C LEU A 115 -8.32 -4.37 -2.84
N LEU A 116 -7.89 -5.52 -3.32
CA LEU A 116 -8.23 -5.99 -4.67
C LEU A 116 -9.73 -6.26 -4.81
N GLY A 117 -10.36 -6.82 -3.78
CA GLY A 117 -11.81 -6.98 -3.75
C GLY A 117 -12.55 -5.65 -3.80
N TYR A 118 -12.06 -4.66 -3.08
CA TYR A 118 -12.59 -3.30 -3.11
C TYR A 118 -12.37 -2.65 -4.47
N ALA A 119 -11.20 -2.86 -5.08
CA ALA A 119 -10.92 -2.35 -6.43
C ALA A 119 -11.95 -2.86 -7.44
N ARG A 120 -12.34 -4.14 -7.34
CA ARG A 120 -13.35 -4.72 -8.22
C ARG A 120 -14.75 -4.21 -7.89
N ALA A 121 -15.21 -4.43 -6.66
CA ALA A 121 -16.62 -4.23 -6.28
C ALA A 121 -16.93 -2.76 -5.98
N GLY A 122 -16.01 -2.04 -5.33
CA GLY A 122 -16.22 -0.66 -4.91
C GLY A 122 -15.80 0.38 -5.92
N LEU A 123 -14.76 0.10 -6.70
CA LEU A 123 -14.17 1.06 -7.63
C LEU A 123 -14.37 0.71 -9.10
N GLY A 124 -14.78 -0.52 -9.41
CA GLY A 124 -15.00 -0.96 -10.79
C GLY A 124 -13.71 -1.00 -11.63
N LEU A 125 -12.55 -1.18 -11.01
CA LEU A 125 -11.29 -1.26 -11.75
C LEU A 125 -11.15 -2.60 -12.45
N ALA A 126 -10.68 -2.56 -13.70
CA ALA A 126 -10.49 -3.76 -14.51
C ALA A 126 -9.15 -4.44 -14.23
N SER A 127 -8.16 -3.70 -13.81
CA SER A 127 -6.82 -4.22 -13.55
C SER A 127 -6.11 -3.40 -12.48
N VAL A 128 -5.14 -4.03 -11.82
CA VAL A 128 -4.23 -3.41 -10.86
C VAL A 128 -2.86 -4.04 -11.05
N MET A 129 -1.81 -3.26 -10.91
CA MET A 129 -0.46 -3.77 -10.94
C MET A 129 0.23 -3.54 -9.59
N ALA A 130 1.38 -4.15 -9.40
CA ALA A 130 2.26 -3.89 -8.28
C ALA A 130 3.70 -4.04 -8.72
N THR A 131 4.58 -3.29 -8.06
CA THR A 131 6.02 -3.36 -8.28
C THR A 131 6.69 -3.80 -6.98
N VAL A 132 7.72 -4.61 -7.09
CA VAL A 132 8.44 -5.11 -5.92
C VAL A 132 9.90 -5.33 -6.28
N ASP A 133 10.79 -5.10 -5.31
CA ASP A 133 12.20 -5.42 -5.47
C ASP A 133 12.35 -6.94 -5.65
N PRO A 134 13.11 -7.41 -6.65
CA PRO A 134 13.29 -8.84 -6.88
C PRO A 134 13.86 -9.60 -5.68
N GLU A 135 14.58 -8.91 -4.79
CA GLU A 135 15.12 -9.50 -3.57
C GLU A 135 14.12 -9.56 -2.42
N HIS A 136 13.03 -8.81 -2.52
CA HIS A 136 12.00 -8.76 -1.48
C HIS A 136 11.03 -9.96 -1.61
N VAL A 137 11.51 -11.14 -1.27
CA VAL A 137 10.78 -12.41 -1.43
C VAL A 137 9.48 -12.42 -0.62
N ALA A 138 9.51 -11.87 0.59
CA ALA A 138 8.31 -11.81 1.45
C ALA A 138 7.16 -11.04 0.78
N SER A 139 7.46 -9.89 0.17
CA SER A 139 6.45 -9.09 -0.54
C SER A 139 5.92 -9.81 -1.78
N GLN A 140 6.77 -10.50 -2.51
CA GLN A 140 6.34 -11.30 -3.67
C GLN A 140 5.35 -12.40 -3.27
N ARG A 141 5.60 -13.04 -2.13
CA ARG A 141 4.67 -14.05 -1.58
C ARG A 141 3.34 -13.44 -1.19
N VAL A 142 3.36 -12.25 -0.58
CA VAL A 142 2.14 -11.52 -0.23
C VAL A 142 1.30 -11.25 -1.48
N LEU A 143 1.90 -10.70 -2.52
CA LEU A 143 1.20 -10.37 -3.75
C LEU A 143 0.61 -11.63 -4.42
N ALA A 144 1.38 -12.70 -4.49
CA ALA A 144 0.91 -13.97 -5.05
C ALA A 144 -0.28 -14.54 -4.27
N LYS A 145 -0.19 -14.55 -2.93
CA LYS A 145 -1.27 -15.05 -2.07
C LYS A 145 -2.52 -14.17 -2.14
N ALA A 146 -2.34 -12.87 -2.36
CA ALA A 146 -3.46 -11.94 -2.49
C ALA A 146 -4.22 -12.09 -3.82
N GLY A 147 -3.66 -12.83 -4.78
CA GLY A 147 -4.30 -13.09 -6.06
C GLY A 147 -3.67 -12.41 -7.25
N MET A 148 -2.49 -11.83 -7.09
CA MET A 148 -1.76 -11.23 -8.22
C MET A 148 -0.84 -12.24 -8.91
N ALA A 149 -0.75 -12.13 -10.22
CA ALA A 149 0.12 -12.98 -11.03
C ALA A 149 1.47 -12.31 -11.26
N ARG A 150 2.54 -13.09 -11.14
CA ARG A 150 3.90 -12.65 -11.43
C ARG A 150 4.03 -12.32 -12.92
N GLY A 151 4.54 -11.14 -13.21
CA GLY A 151 4.74 -10.66 -14.58
C GLY A 151 6.21 -10.53 -14.95
N ALA A 152 6.50 -9.56 -15.81
CA ALA A 152 7.84 -9.32 -16.32
C ALA A 152 8.79 -8.80 -15.24
N LEU A 153 10.08 -9.05 -15.45
CA LEU A 153 11.16 -8.42 -14.71
C LEU A 153 11.62 -7.22 -15.53
N ARG A 154 11.38 -6.00 -15.02
CA ARG A 154 11.67 -4.76 -15.75
C ARG A 154 13.06 -4.24 -15.40
N ASP A 155 13.85 -3.91 -16.41
CA ASP A 155 15.12 -3.23 -16.24
C ASP A 155 14.87 -1.72 -16.08
N ASN A 156 15.55 -1.11 -15.10
CA ASN A 156 15.47 0.33 -14.85
C ASN A 156 16.70 1.05 -15.38
N ASP A 157 16.58 2.37 -15.59
CA ASP A 157 17.66 3.18 -16.16
C ASP A 157 18.92 3.21 -15.29
N ASP A 158 18.76 3.03 -13.98
CA ASP A 158 19.88 3.02 -13.03
C ASP A 158 20.58 1.64 -12.91
N GLY A 159 20.18 0.66 -13.72
CA GLY A 159 20.73 -0.69 -13.69
C GLY A 159 20.04 -1.63 -12.69
N SER A 160 19.13 -1.13 -11.88
CA SER A 160 18.32 -1.97 -11.00
C SER A 160 17.20 -2.66 -11.76
N ARG A 161 16.52 -3.62 -11.12
CA ARG A 161 15.40 -4.33 -11.68
C ARG A 161 14.19 -4.25 -10.77
N THR A 162 13.01 -4.33 -11.38
CA THR A 162 11.73 -4.32 -10.68
C THR A 162 10.91 -5.53 -11.15
N GLN A 163 10.41 -6.33 -10.20
CA GLN A 163 9.48 -7.42 -10.50
C GLN A 163 8.07 -6.85 -10.56
N LEU A 164 7.37 -7.10 -11.66
CA LEU A 164 5.99 -6.67 -11.84
C LEU A 164 5.03 -7.80 -11.44
N PHE A 165 3.89 -7.39 -10.89
CA PHE A 165 2.75 -8.26 -10.61
C PHE A 165 1.49 -7.64 -11.20
N HIS A 166 0.55 -8.47 -11.62
CA HIS A 166 -0.67 -8.02 -12.28
C HIS A 166 -1.89 -8.73 -11.74
N TRP A 167 -2.99 -8.00 -11.68
CA TRP A 167 -4.30 -8.54 -11.29
C TRP A 167 -5.35 -8.01 -12.27
N ARG A 168 -6.29 -8.87 -12.61
CA ARG A 168 -7.45 -8.51 -13.44
C ARG A 168 -8.74 -8.90 -12.72
N ALA A 169 -9.74 -8.02 -12.85
CA ALA A 169 -11.05 -8.25 -12.26
C ALA A 169 -11.77 -9.46 -12.89
#